data_35ea06aa9b4d6a9cd6cb227d0f65928c
#
_entry.id   35ea06aa9b4d6a9cd6cb227d0f65928c
#
_cell.length_a   1.000
_cell.length_b   1.000
_cell.length_c   1.000
_cell.angle_alpha   90.00
_cell.angle_beta   90.00
_cell.angle_gamma   90.00
#
_symmetry.space_group_name_H-M   'P 1'
#
loop_
_entity.id
_entity.type
_entity.pdbx_description
1 polymer ?
#
loop_
_entity_poly.entity_id
_entity_poly.type
_entity_poly.pdbx_seq_one_letter_code
_entity_poly.pdbx_strand_id
1 'polypeptide(L)'
;MGISIVDGTGKSYEAKVNSENKLECLCVEEVLFFHINHAHGEVFRMLFDKDPDGNDDCIVYIKNSDDKDLIINGAMVAVSGACEITLKLGVTGTPVGGSDVVPANMNAGSGNIATGTFQHGVDITGLSGGTNIEVLKIIAAAGST
;
A
#
# COMPACT_ATOMS: atom_id res chain seq x y z
N MET A 1 -21.29 26.60 36.07
CA MET A 1 -21.31 25.13 35.86
C MET A 1 -20.34 24.87 34.72
N GLY A 2 -19.18 24.27 34.99
CA GLY A 2 -18.19 23.94 33.97
C GLY A 2 -18.54 22.61 33.31
N ILE A 3 -18.39 22.53 31.99
CA ILE A 3 -18.49 21.28 31.25
C ILE A 3 -17.08 20.69 31.20
N SER A 4 -16.87 19.55 31.83
CA SER A 4 -15.64 18.78 31.69
C SER A 4 -15.81 17.84 30.51
N ILE A 5 -14.92 17.95 29.51
CA ILE A 5 -14.83 17.00 28.41
C ILE A 5 -13.77 15.98 28.82
N VAL A 6 -14.23 14.75 29.11
CA VAL A 6 -13.34 13.66 29.51
C VAL A 6 -13.01 12.84 28.27
N ASP A 7 -11.72 12.66 27.98
CA ASP A 7 -11.31 11.69 27.00
C ASP A 7 -11.59 10.25 27.49
N GLY A 8 -11.89 9.34 26.60
CA GLY A 8 -12.21 7.95 26.93
C GLY A 8 -11.04 7.15 27.55
N THR A 9 -9.90 7.78 27.84
CA THR A 9 -8.68 7.11 28.35
C THR A 9 -8.60 7.14 29.88
N GLY A 10 -9.54 7.83 30.56
CA GLY A 10 -9.57 7.96 32.02
C GLY A 10 -8.54 8.95 32.59
N LYS A 11 -7.83 9.69 31.74
CA LYS A 11 -7.04 10.84 32.12
C LYS A 11 -7.88 12.08 31.89
N SER A 12 -8.17 12.82 32.95
CA SER A 12 -8.96 14.06 32.89
C SER A 12 -8.16 15.13 32.17
N TYR A 13 -8.34 15.27 30.85
CA TYR A 13 -7.89 16.44 30.12
C TYR A 13 -9.00 17.48 30.15
N GLU A 14 -8.67 18.68 30.58
CA GLU A 14 -9.60 19.82 30.58
C GLU A 14 -9.46 20.56 29.24
N ALA A 15 -10.59 20.79 28.58
CA ALA A 15 -10.63 21.65 27.42
C ALA A 15 -10.44 23.11 27.87
N LYS A 16 -9.44 23.78 27.31
CA LYS A 16 -9.16 25.18 27.61
C LYS A 16 -10.02 26.08 26.71
N VAL A 17 -10.77 26.95 27.36
CA VAL A 17 -11.50 28.02 26.69
C VAL A 17 -10.69 29.31 26.82
N ASN A 18 -10.41 29.97 25.71
CA ASN A 18 -9.67 31.23 25.70
C ASN A 18 -10.52 32.44 26.14
N SER A 19 -9.93 33.59 26.21
CA SER A 19 -10.61 34.85 26.62
C SER A 19 -11.71 35.31 25.67
N GLU A 20 -11.81 34.71 24.48
CA GLU A 20 -12.85 34.99 23.49
C GLU A 20 -13.99 33.94 23.51
N ASN A 21 -14.04 33.10 24.54
CA ASN A 21 -14.98 31.98 24.69
C ASN A 21 -14.88 30.89 23.57
N LYS A 22 -13.70 30.75 22.97
CA LYS A 22 -13.44 29.73 21.97
C LYS A 22 -12.70 28.56 22.60
N LEU A 23 -13.07 27.35 22.20
CA LEU A 23 -12.37 26.13 22.58
C LEU A 23 -11.00 26.12 21.87
N GLU A 24 -9.91 26.07 22.66
CA GLU A 24 -8.57 25.86 22.11
C GLU A 24 -8.34 24.36 21.89
N CYS A 25 -8.32 23.94 20.62
CA CYS A 25 -7.90 22.61 20.22
C CYS A 25 -6.52 22.66 19.60
N LEU A 26 -5.56 21.97 20.18
CA LEU A 26 -4.32 21.65 19.50
C LEU A 26 -4.58 20.41 18.64
N CYS A 27 -4.90 20.61 17.37
CA CYS A 27 -5.02 19.51 16.42
C CYS A 27 -3.65 19.28 15.78
N VAL A 28 -3.11 18.10 15.94
CA VAL A 28 -1.98 17.63 15.14
C VAL A 28 -2.56 16.90 13.95
N GLU A 29 -2.49 17.49 12.78
CA GLU A 29 -2.84 16.82 11.54
C GLU A 29 -1.67 15.93 11.12
N GLU A 30 -1.81 14.64 11.29
CA GLU A 30 -0.88 13.65 10.77
C GLU A 30 -1.54 12.94 9.58
N VAL A 31 -0.84 12.87 8.45
CA VAL A 31 -1.31 12.09 7.30
C VAL A 31 -1.45 10.63 7.73
N LEU A 32 -2.59 10.01 7.44
CA LEU A 32 -2.92 8.64 7.86
C LEU A 32 -1.78 7.64 7.59
N PHE A 33 -1.11 7.76 6.45
CA PHE A 33 0.05 6.95 6.11
C PHE A 33 1.19 7.07 7.15
N PHE A 34 1.53 8.28 7.56
CA PHE A 34 2.56 8.50 8.58
C PHE A 34 2.11 8.01 9.95
N HIS A 35 0.85 8.23 10.29
CA HIS A 35 0.29 7.74 11.54
C HIS A 35 0.36 6.21 11.63
N ILE A 36 -0.11 5.50 10.62
CA ILE A 36 -0.05 4.03 10.55
C ILE A 36 1.39 3.54 10.63
N ASN A 37 2.31 4.20 9.92
CA ASN A 37 3.71 3.82 9.97
C ASN A 37 4.37 4.07 11.33
N HIS A 38 4.12 5.24 11.93
CA HIS A 38 4.73 5.64 13.19
C HIS A 38 4.11 4.92 14.40
N ALA A 39 2.78 4.88 14.49
CA ALA A 39 2.08 4.33 15.64
C ALA A 39 1.96 2.80 15.61
N HIS A 40 1.85 2.20 14.42
CA HIS A 40 1.58 0.76 14.28
C HIS A 40 2.70 0.01 13.56
N GLY A 41 3.56 0.69 12.77
CA GLY A 41 4.61 0.03 11.98
C GLY A 41 4.04 -0.96 10.96
N GLU A 42 2.91 -0.63 10.36
CA GLU A 42 2.16 -1.49 9.42
C GLU A 42 2.19 -0.94 7.99
N VAL A 43 3.22 -0.15 7.65
CA VAL A 43 3.46 0.30 6.28
C VAL A 43 4.64 -0.43 5.69
N PHE A 44 4.43 -1.02 4.53
CA PHE A 44 5.41 -1.88 3.88
C PHE A 44 5.68 -1.42 2.45
N ARG A 45 6.85 -1.73 1.95
CA ARG A 45 7.25 -1.54 0.57
C ARG A 45 7.71 -2.85 -0.03
N MET A 46 7.14 -3.23 -1.15
CA MET A 46 7.60 -4.33 -1.96
C MET A 46 8.42 -3.78 -3.13
N LEU A 47 9.59 -4.36 -3.36
CA LEU A 47 10.43 -4.08 -4.53
C LEU A 47 10.46 -5.31 -5.42
N PHE A 48 10.41 -5.07 -6.72
CA PHE A 48 10.59 -6.11 -7.73
C PHE A 48 11.34 -5.53 -8.93
N ASP A 49 12.11 -6.38 -9.56
CA ASP A 49 12.86 -6.08 -10.79
C ASP A 49 12.77 -7.34 -11.66
N LYS A 50 11.84 -7.33 -12.59
CA LYS A 50 11.55 -8.45 -13.47
C LYS A 50 11.18 -7.96 -14.85
N ASP A 51 11.82 -8.54 -15.84
CA ASP A 51 11.44 -8.39 -17.24
C ASP A 51 10.46 -9.51 -17.61
N PRO A 52 9.27 -9.20 -18.14
CA PRO A 52 8.38 -10.22 -18.69
C PRO A 52 9.07 -10.92 -19.89
N ASP A 53 8.78 -12.19 -20.12
CA ASP A 53 9.34 -12.95 -21.21
C ASP A 53 8.41 -13.06 -22.43
N GLY A 54 7.18 -12.56 -22.30
CA GLY A 54 6.17 -12.52 -23.35
C GLY A 54 5.16 -11.39 -23.19
N ASN A 55 4.02 -11.56 -23.82
CA ASN A 55 2.88 -10.67 -23.71
C ASN A 55 1.89 -11.22 -22.66
N ASP A 56 1.24 -10.33 -21.95
CA ASP A 56 0.24 -10.64 -20.92
C ASP A 56 0.79 -11.40 -19.70
N ASP A 57 2.11 -11.32 -19.46
CA ASP A 57 2.76 -11.97 -18.33
C ASP A 57 2.41 -11.31 -17.01
N CYS A 58 2.15 -12.14 -16.01
CA CYS A 58 1.95 -11.66 -14.65
C CYS A 58 3.31 -11.56 -13.93
N ILE A 59 3.79 -10.35 -13.70
CA ILE A 59 5.08 -10.10 -13.06
C ILE A 59 5.00 -9.91 -11.54
N VAL A 60 3.82 -9.56 -11.01
CA VAL A 60 3.59 -9.35 -9.58
C VAL A 60 2.26 -9.94 -9.17
N TYR A 61 2.27 -10.72 -8.10
CA TYR A 61 1.08 -11.25 -7.47
C TYR A 61 1.06 -10.89 -5.98
N ILE A 62 -0.07 -10.37 -5.53
CA ILE A 62 -0.30 -10.01 -4.14
C ILE A 62 -1.63 -10.59 -3.70
N LYS A 63 -1.63 -11.31 -2.58
CA LYS A 63 -2.82 -11.84 -1.95
C LYS A 63 -2.83 -11.52 -0.47
N ASN A 64 -3.90 -10.89 -0.02
CA ASN A 64 -4.16 -10.75 1.40
C ASN A 64 -4.54 -12.12 2.00
N SER A 65 -3.88 -12.52 3.05
CA SER A 65 -4.20 -13.72 3.82
C SER A 65 -4.50 -13.41 5.30
N ASP A 66 -4.60 -12.11 5.65
CA ASP A 66 -4.98 -11.64 6.98
C ASP A 66 -6.49 -11.34 7.03
N ASP A 67 -7.02 -11.24 8.23
CA ASP A 67 -8.38 -10.75 8.51
C ASP A 67 -8.50 -9.22 8.43
N LYS A 68 -7.36 -8.51 8.41
CA LYS A 68 -7.27 -7.06 8.19
C LYS A 68 -7.22 -6.70 6.71
N ASP A 69 -7.70 -5.53 6.37
CA ASP A 69 -7.62 -5.01 5.01
C ASP A 69 -6.16 -4.75 4.59
N LEU A 70 -5.80 -5.21 3.39
CA LEU A 70 -4.56 -4.83 2.72
C LEU A 70 -4.85 -3.66 1.78
N ILE A 71 -4.30 -2.49 2.09
CA ILE A 71 -4.47 -1.30 1.29
C ILE A 71 -3.21 -1.08 0.44
N ILE A 72 -3.38 -1.09 -0.89
CA ILE A 72 -2.31 -0.73 -1.82
C ILE A 72 -2.45 0.77 -2.12
N ASN A 73 -1.57 1.58 -1.54
CA ASN A 73 -1.64 3.04 -1.69
C ASN A 73 -1.08 3.54 -3.04
N GLY A 74 -0.28 2.74 -3.70
CA GLY A 74 0.28 3.07 -5.01
C GLY A 74 1.36 2.11 -5.47
N ALA A 75 1.67 2.20 -6.74
CA ALA A 75 2.79 1.51 -7.37
C ALA A 75 3.60 2.51 -8.20
N MET A 76 4.92 2.34 -8.19
CA MET A 76 5.83 3.06 -9.07
C MET A 76 6.51 2.05 -9.99
N VAL A 77 6.35 2.22 -11.28
CA VAL A 77 6.92 1.31 -12.27
C VAL A 77 7.82 2.10 -13.21
N ALA A 78 9.03 1.59 -13.40
CA ALA A 78 9.96 2.08 -14.41
C ALA A 78 10.16 0.98 -15.45
N VAL A 79 10.13 1.35 -16.73
CA VAL A 79 10.28 0.43 -17.85
C VAL A 79 11.31 0.96 -18.85
N SER A 80 12.01 0.08 -19.53
CA SER A 80 13.03 0.42 -20.53
C SER A 80 12.46 0.63 -21.94
N GLY A 81 11.21 0.27 -22.18
CA GLY A 81 10.57 0.34 -23.48
C GLY A 81 9.06 0.61 -23.42
N ALA A 82 8.43 0.63 -24.59
CA ALA A 82 6.97 0.71 -24.66
C ALA A 82 6.34 -0.55 -24.09
N CYS A 83 5.37 -0.39 -23.23
CA CYS A 83 4.62 -1.51 -22.67
C CYS A 83 3.20 -1.10 -22.27
N GLU A 84 2.36 -2.08 -22.06
CA GLU A 84 1.08 -1.93 -21.41
C GLU A 84 1.10 -2.67 -20.07
N ILE A 85 0.73 -1.99 -19.01
CA ILE A 85 0.67 -2.56 -17.67
C ILE A 85 -0.79 -2.60 -17.26
N THR A 86 -1.30 -3.78 -16.95
CA THR A 86 -2.68 -3.97 -16.49
C THR A 86 -2.68 -4.36 -15.03
N LEU A 87 -3.45 -3.65 -14.22
CA LEU A 87 -3.74 -4.03 -12.84
C LEU A 87 -5.06 -4.78 -12.79
N LYS A 88 -5.04 -6.01 -12.28
CA LYS A 88 -6.23 -6.87 -12.13
C LYS A 88 -6.52 -7.13 -10.66
N LEU A 89 -7.80 -7.04 -10.29
CA LEU A 89 -8.29 -7.36 -8.95
C LEU A 89 -9.18 -8.60 -9.00
N GLY A 90 -9.11 -9.44 -7.95
CA GLY A 90 -9.98 -10.60 -7.79
C GLY A 90 -9.60 -11.79 -8.68
N VAL A 91 -8.33 -11.91 -9.04
CA VAL A 91 -7.81 -13.12 -9.70
C VAL A 91 -7.93 -14.33 -8.78
N THR A 92 -8.18 -15.49 -9.34
CA THR A 92 -8.31 -16.77 -8.65
C THR A 92 -7.24 -17.74 -9.12
N GLY A 93 -7.06 -18.84 -8.39
CA GLY A 93 -6.07 -19.85 -8.72
C GLY A 93 -4.90 -19.89 -7.74
N THR A 94 -3.91 -20.71 -8.07
CA THR A 94 -2.67 -20.84 -7.29
C THR A 94 -1.52 -20.37 -8.16
N PRO A 95 -0.77 -19.35 -7.73
CA PRO A 95 0.34 -18.82 -8.50
C PRO A 95 1.46 -19.87 -8.63
N VAL A 96 2.01 -20.00 -9.83
CA VAL A 96 3.13 -20.90 -10.16
C VAL A 96 4.19 -20.10 -10.91
N GLY A 97 5.46 -20.35 -10.64
CA GLY A 97 6.57 -19.67 -11.32
C GLY A 97 7.04 -18.37 -10.65
N GLY A 98 6.29 -17.88 -9.66
CA GLY A 98 6.70 -16.72 -8.86
C GLY A 98 7.73 -17.09 -7.79
N SER A 99 8.52 -16.11 -7.40
CA SER A 99 9.41 -16.16 -6.23
C SER A 99 8.82 -15.29 -5.12
N ASP A 100 8.85 -15.78 -3.90
CA ASP A 100 8.35 -15.02 -2.75
C ASP A 100 9.20 -13.78 -2.50
N VAL A 101 8.53 -12.70 -2.15
CA VAL A 101 9.14 -11.43 -1.75
C VAL A 101 8.70 -11.10 -0.34
N VAL A 102 9.62 -10.70 0.49
CA VAL A 102 9.31 -10.17 1.81
C VAL A 102 9.24 -8.64 1.72
N PRO A 103 8.05 -8.03 1.84
CA PRO A 103 7.96 -6.58 1.85
C PRO A 103 8.71 -5.97 3.02
N ALA A 104 9.48 -4.93 2.75
CA ALA A 104 10.26 -4.23 3.79
C ALA A 104 9.34 -3.31 4.59
N ASN A 105 9.43 -3.38 5.93
CA ASN A 105 8.75 -2.43 6.79
C ASN A 105 9.39 -1.05 6.66
N MET A 106 8.55 -0.02 6.47
CA MET A 106 8.99 1.37 6.32
C MET A 106 9.33 2.02 7.66
N ASN A 107 8.99 1.38 8.77
CA ASN A 107 9.41 1.76 10.11
C ASN A 107 10.52 0.82 10.58
N ALA A 108 11.77 1.28 10.48
CA ALA A 108 12.96 0.48 10.82
C ALA A 108 13.00 0.00 12.28
N GLY A 109 12.26 0.66 13.18
CA GLY A 109 12.14 0.26 14.58
C GLY A 109 11.02 -0.76 14.85
N SER A 110 10.19 -1.08 13.85
CA SER A 110 9.10 -2.03 14.00
C SER A 110 9.56 -3.45 13.68
N GLY A 111 9.15 -4.41 14.50
CA GLY A 111 9.32 -5.83 14.23
C GLY A 111 8.18 -6.46 13.41
N ASN A 112 7.20 -5.65 12.96
CA ASN A 112 6.06 -6.16 12.22
C ASN A 112 6.47 -6.59 10.81
N ILE A 113 5.87 -7.68 10.34
CA ILE A 113 6.04 -8.23 9.00
C ILE A 113 4.72 -8.15 8.24
N ALA A 114 4.78 -7.97 6.93
CA ALA A 114 3.59 -8.00 6.09
C ALA A 114 2.99 -9.40 6.06
N THR A 115 1.68 -9.49 6.29
CA THR A 115 0.93 -10.75 6.24
C THR A 115 0.26 -10.88 4.88
N GLY A 116 0.59 -11.95 4.14
CA GLY A 116 0.05 -12.18 2.81
C GLY A 116 0.98 -13.01 1.94
N THR A 117 0.56 -13.25 0.72
CA THR A 117 1.42 -13.80 -0.33
C THR A 117 1.87 -12.67 -1.22
N PHE A 118 3.17 -12.49 -1.35
CA PHE A 118 3.79 -11.47 -2.18
C PHE A 118 4.80 -12.16 -3.08
N GLN A 119 4.56 -12.14 -4.38
CA GLN A 119 5.43 -12.83 -5.35
C GLN A 119 5.76 -11.91 -6.52
N HIS A 120 6.93 -12.12 -7.10
CA HIS A 120 7.33 -11.58 -8.38
C HIS A 120 7.87 -12.68 -9.30
N GLY A 121 7.78 -12.49 -10.59
CA GLY A 121 8.26 -13.45 -11.59
C GLY A 121 8.35 -12.83 -12.98
N VAL A 122 8.88 -13.55 -13.93
CA VAL A 122 8.86 -13.17 -15.35
C VAL A 122 7.51 -13.49 -15.98
N ASP A 123 6.89 -14.58 -15.54
CA ASP A 123 5.51 -14.98 -15.87
C ASP A 123 4.96 -15.85 -14.73
N ILE A 124 4.09 -15.28 -13.90
CA ILE A 124 3.40 -16.02 -12.84
C ILE A 124 2.11 -16.59 -13.42
N THR A 125 2.07 -17.89 -13.61
CA THR A 125 0.96 -18.64 -14.20
C THR A 125 0.02 -19.25 -13.15
N GLY A 126 -0.97 -20.01 -13.59
CA GLY A 126 -1.95 -20.69 -12.72
C GLY A 126 -3.03 -19.75 -12.17
N LEU A 127 -3.05 -18.50 -12.61
CA LEU A 127 -4.04 -17.50 -12.24
C LEU A 127 -5.10 -17.35 -13.34
N SER A 128 -6.33 -17.02 -12.97
CA SER A 128 -7.42 -16.81 -13.90
C SER A 128 -8.44 -15.80 -13.40
N GLY A 129 -9.26 -15.29 -14.30
CA GLY A 129 -10.31 -14.31 -13.98
C GLY A 129 -9.76 -12.94 -13.58
N GLY A 130 -10.46 -12.31 -12.67
CA GLY A 130 -10.15 -10.94 -12.23
C GLY A 130 -10.74 -9.87 -13.12
N THR A 131 -10.79 -8.67 -12.59
CA THR A 131 -11.29 -7.46 -13.27
C THR A 131 -10.14 -6.48 -13.45
N ASN A 132 -9.98 -5.97 -14.66
CA ASN A 132 -9.04 -4.88 -14.92
C ASN A 132 -9.54 -3.62 -14.23
N ILE A 133 -8.76 -3.08 -13.31
CA ILE A 133 -9.08 -1.85 -12.59
C ILE A 133 -8.27 -0.67 -13.09
N GLU A 134 -7.12 -0.93 -13.73
CA GLU A 134 -6.29 0.08 -14.34
C GLU A 134 -5.51 -0.50 -15.52
N VAL A 135 -5.30 0.31 -16.55
CA VAL A 135 -4.43 0.01 -17.69
C VAL A 135 -3.55 1.23 -17.95
N LEU A 136 -2.25 1.07 -17.78
CA LEU A 136 -1.27 2.09 -18.06
C LEU A 136 -0.52 1.75 -19.34
N LYS A 137 -0.58 2.65 -20.35
CA LYS A 137 0.20 2.52 -21.57
C LYS A 137 1.41 3.43 -21.53
N ILE A 138 2.57 2.84 -21.63
CA ILE A 138 3.84 3.56 -21.77
C ILE A 138 4.27 3.48 -23.22
N ILE A 139 4.31 4.64 -23.87
CA ILE A 139 4.69 4.77 -25.29
C ILE A 139 6.19 5.09 -25.31
N ALA A 140 6.95 4.36 -26.13
CA ALA A 140 8.34 4.75 -26.39
C ALA A 140 8.38 6.17 -26.94
N ALA A 141 9.23 7.02 -26.40
CA ALA A 141 9.47 8.33 -27.00
C ALA A 141 9.94 8.09 -28.44
N ALA A 142 9.28 8.72 -29.42
CA ALA A 142 9.76 8.69 -30.78
C ALA A 142 11.18 9.30 -30.79
N GLY A 143 12.17 8.46 -31.05
CA GLY A 143 13.55 8.90 -31.14
C GLY A 143 13.67 9.98 -32.20
N SER A 144 14.08 11.17 -31.80
CA SER A 144 14.59 12.15 -32.76
C SER A 144 15.90 11.60 -33.33
N THR A 145 15.85 11.06 -34.53
CA THR A 145 17.05 10.76 -35.34
C THR A 145 17.74 12.04 -35.75
#